data_ca36992b369d30793b8bdc9dfa1d5f02
#
_entry.id   ca36992b369d30793b8bdc9dfa1d5f02
#
_cell.length_a   1.000
_cell.length_b   1.000
_cell.length_c   1.000
_cell.angle_alpha   90.00
_cell.angle_beta   90.00
_cell.angle_gamma   90.00
#
_symmetry.space_group_name_H-M   'P 1'
#
loop_
_entity.id
_entity.type
_entity.pdbx_description
1 polymer ?
#
loop_
_entity_poly.entity_id
_entity_poly.type
_entity_poly.pdbx_seq_one_letter_code
_entity_poly.pdbx_strand_id
1 'polypeptide(L)'
;VETDLLLELARFVERIAAIARTGLAFKPDGYDSERYEELLKEAAHMHAALAQSDADGAEAMRLRWRESVISGYDGYVTTAVGVGAIVFNDRDELLMMQRPSGRWWYPTGFCDVGLSPAENVAKEVREELGLIVRPTRLLGIVDSLKIPVPTRHIYSLLFECSIEGGELAPNPLEALAAGFYPLEALPEPLHGLDKKWIRLAREFHFEQRSEAFFDPL
;
A
#
# COMPACT_ATOMS: atom_id res chain seq x y z
N VAL A 1 -5.69 20.05 -13.36
CA VAL A 1 -6.81 19.57 -14.24
C VAL A 1 -6.50 18.18 -14.80
N GLU A 2 -5.33 17.95 -15.43
CA GLU A 2 -4.98 16.66 -16.02
C GLU A 2 -4.72 15.58 -14.94
N THR A 3 -4.04 15.93 -13.86
CA THR A 3 -3.78 15.04 -12.73
C THR A 3 -5.06 14.64 -12.02
N ASP A 4 -6.01 15.55 -11.86
CA ASP A 4 -7.31 15.27 -11.22
C ASP A 4 -8.14 14.30 -12.06
N LEU A 5 -8.13 14.47 -13.39
CA LEU A 5 -8.84 13.57 -14.30
C LEU A 5 -8.26 12.15 -14.27
N LEU A 6 -6.93 12.01 -14.26
CA LEU A 6 -6.28 10.70 -14.17
C LEU A 6 -6.63 9.99 -12.85
N LEU A 7 -6.68 10.73 -11.75
CA LEU A 7 -7.08 10.21 -10.46
C LEU A 7 -8.54 9.74 -10.44
N GLU A 8 -9.45 10.53 -11.02
CA GLU A 8 -10.87 10.16 -11.13
C GLU A 8 -11.06 8.92 -12.03
N LEU A 9 -10.30 8.82 -13.13
CA LEU A 9 -10.31 7.64 -14.00
C LEU A 9 -9.79 6.40 -13.26
N ALA A 10 -8.70 6.52 -12.50
CA ALA A 10 -8.17 5.41 -11.71
C ALA A 10 -9.20 4.91 -10.68
N ARG A 11 -9.87 5.81 -9.99
CA ARG A 11 -10.96 5.47 -9.06
C ARG A 11 -12.15 4.80 -9.76
N PHE A 12 -12.54 5.33 -10.91
CA PHE A 12 -13.63 4.76 -11.69
C PHE A 12 -13.31 3.31 -12.09
N VAL A 13 -12.11 3.05 -12.61
CA VAL A 13 -11.63 1.73 -13.01
C VAL A 13 -11.65 0.74 -11.84
N GLU A 14 -11.12 1.13 -10.69
CA GLU A 14 -11.14 0.28 -9.49
C GLU A 14 -12.58 -0.02 -9.00
N ARG A 15 -13.48 0.95 -9.07
CA ARG A 15 -14.88 0.76 -8.70
C ARG A 15 -15.59 -0.21 -9.65
N ILE A 16 -15.40 -0.09 -10.96
CA ILE A 16 -15.97 -1.01 -11.96
C ILE A 16 -15.41 -2.42 -11.75
N ALA A 17 -14.11 -2.56 -11.56
CA ALA A 17 -13.49 -3.85 -11.28
C ALA A 17 -14.01 -4.46 -9.96
N ALA A 18 -14.24 -3.67 -8.92
CA ALA A 18 -14.80 -4.13 -7.65
C ALA A 18 -16.25 -4.60 -7.80
N ILE A 19 -17.07 -3.90 -8.58
CA ILE A 19 -18.46 -4.31 -8.88
C ILE A 19 -18.47 -5.66 -9.61
N ALA A 20 -17.64 -5.79 -10.66
CA ALA A 20 -17.54 -7.03 -11.44
C ALA A 20 -17.09 -8.21 -10.57
N ARG A 21 -16.04 -8.02 -9.76
CA ARG A 21 -15.53 -9.04 -8.82
C ARG A 21 -16.57 -9.45 -7.79
N THR A 22 -17.29 -8.49 -7.22
CA THR A 22 -18.38 -8.76 -6.27
C THR A 22 -19.49 -9.57 -6.94
N GLY A 23 -19.90 -9.17 -8.16
CA GLY A 23 -20.90 -9.93 -8.93
C GLY A 23 -20.48 -11.38 -9.16
N LEU A 24 -19.24 -11.62 -9.60
CA LEU A 24 -18.68 -12.96 -9.80
C LEU A 24 -18.60 -13.77 -8.50
N ALA A 25 -18.31 -13.13 -7.36
CA ALA A 25 -18.23 -13.80 -6.06
C ALA A 25 -19.57 -14.38 -5.59
N PHE A 26 -20.68 -13.77 -5.98
CA PHE A 26 -22.04 -14.27 -5.70
C PHE A 26 -22.50 -15.42 -6.63
N LYS A 27 -21.60 -15.93 -7.47
CA LYS A 27 -21.86 -17.07 -8.40
C LYS A 27 -23.11 -16.83 -9.24
N PRO A 28 -23.15 -15.79 -10.06
CA PRO A 28 -24.30 -15.45 -10.91
C PRO A 28 -24.56 -16.54 -11.95
N ASP A 29 -25.71 -16.46 -12.62
CA ASP A 29 -25.99 -17.32 -13.77
C ASP A 29 -25.02 -17.06 -14.94
N GLY A 30 -25.08 -17.88 -16.00
CA GLY A 30 -24.14 -17.79 -17.11
C GLY A 30 -24.11 -16.44 -17.80
N TYR A 31 -25.27 -15.80 -18.02
CA TYR A 31 -25.35 -14.50 -18.68
C TYR A 31 -24.78 -13.36 -17.85
N ASP A 32 -25.07 -13.34 -16.58
CA ASP A 32 -24.54 -12.31 -15.67
C ASP A 32 -23.04 -12.54 -15.40
N SER A 33 -22.61 -13.80 -15.34
CA SER A 33 -21.18 -14.13 -15.25
C SER A 33 -20.39 -13.59 -16.43
N GLU A 34 -20.87 -13.77 -17.68
CA GLU A 34 -20.25 -13.25 -18.87
C GLU A 34 -20.14 -11.70 -18.85
N ARG A 35 -21.20 -11.02 -18.42
CA ARG A 35 -21.21 -9.54 -18.30
C ARG A 35 -20.19 -9.05 -17.28
N TYR A 36 -20.09 -9.72 -16.11
CA TYR A 36 -19.08 -9.34 -15.10
C TYR A 36 -17.65 -9.62 -15.55
N GLU A 37 -17.41 -10.73 -16.29
CA GLU A 37 -16.10 -10.99 -16.89
C GLU A 37 -15.74 -9.94 -17.96
N GLU A 38 -16.69 -9.50 -18.76
CA GLU A 38 -16.49 -8.43 -19.76
C GLU A 38 -16.17 -7.11 -19.06
N LEU A 39 -16.93 -6.70 -18.03
CA LEU A 39 -16.64 -5.52 -17.24
C LEU A 39 -15.24 -5.56 -16.61
N LEU A 40 -14.85 -6.72 -16.10
CA LEU A 40 -13.53 -6.91 -15.49
C LEU A 40 -12.42 -6.76 -16.54
N LYS A 41 -12.62 -7.27 -17.75
CA LYS A 41 -11.71 -7.15 -18.87
C LYS A 41 -11.54 -5.70 -19.31
N GLU A 42 -12.64 -4.96 -19.48
CA GLU A 42 -12.60 -3.55 -19.89
C GLU A 42 -11.94 -2.67 -18.82
N ALA A 43 -12.23 -2.93 -17.54
CA ALA A 43 -11.54 -2.27 -16.42
C ALA A 43 -10.03 -2.54 -16.44
N ALA A 44 -9.60 -3.77 -16.75
CA ALA A 44 -8.17 -4.12 -16.82
C ALA A 44 -7.47 -3.42 -17.99
N HIS A 45 -8.11 -3.31 -19.16
CA HIS A 45 -7.59 -2.54 -20.30
C HIS A 45 -7.40 -1.06 -19.94
N MET A 46 -8.39 -0.44 -19.31
CA MET A 46 -8.29 0.96 -18.90
C MET A 46 -7.21 1.14 -17.80
N HIS A 47 -7.10 0.21 -16.86
CA HIS A 47 -6.03 0.23 -15.86
C HIS A 47 -4.65 0.17 -16.52
N ALA A 48 -4.44 -0.74 -17.48
CA ALA A 48 -3.19 -0.84 -18.23
C ALA A 48 -2.87 0.44 -18.99
N ALA A 49 -3.87 1.06 -19.66
CA ALA A 49 -3.69 2.33 -20.34
C ALA A 49 -3.25 3.46 -19.38
N LEU A 50 -3.88 3.57 -18.20
CA LEU A 50 -3.50 4.55 -17.17
C LEU A 50 -2.09 4.28 -16.62
N ALA A 51 -1.69 3.01 -16.50
CA ALA A 51 -0.36 2.59 -16.05
C ALA A 51 0.70 2.63 -17.17
N GLN A 52 0.33 3.01 -18.39
CA GLN A 52 1.18 2.96 -19.59
C GLN A 52 1.75 1.56 -19.85
N SER A 53 0.96 0.53 -19.57
CA SER A 53 1.26 -0.88 -19.76
C SER A 53 0.62 -1.40 -21.06
N ASP A 54 1.09 -2.55 -21.54
CA ASP A 54 0.58 -3.20 -22.74
C ASP A 54 -0.59 -4.18 -22.46
N ALA A 55 -1.00 -4.90 -23.50
CA ALA A 55 -2.08 -5.89 -23.40
C ALA A 55 -1.76 -7.04 -22.44
N ASP A 56 -0.50 -7.45 -22.32
CA ASP A 56 -0.08 -8.49 -21.39
C ASP A 56 -0.22 -8.00 -19.93
N GLY A 57 0.07 -6.73 -19.67
CA GLY A 57 -0.18 -6.07 -18.40
C GLY A 57 -1.67 -6.00 -18.06
N ALA A 58 -2.55 -5.75 -19.05
CA ALA A 58 -3.99 -5.77 -18.86
C ALA A 58 -4.49 -7.18 -18.48
N GLU A 59 -4.06 -8.21 -19.19
CA GLU A 59 -4.47 -9.59 -18.88
C GLU A 59 -3.93 -10.04 -17.51
N ALA A 60 -2.70 -9.72 -17.17
CA ALA A 60 -2.15 -10.00 -15.85
C ALA A 60 -2.95 -9.33 -14.72
N MET A 61 -3.42 -8.10 -14.93
CA MET A 61 -4.27 -7.41 -13.96
C MET A 61 -5.65 -8.06 -13.86
N ARG A 62 -6.27 -8.41 -14.99
CA ARG A 62 -7.55 -9.12 -15.01
C ARG A 62 -7.51 -10.43 -14.22
N LEU A 63 -6.46 -11.23 -14.43
CA LEU A 63 -6.24 -12.48 -13.71
C LEU A 63 -6.07 -12.26 -12.21
N ARG A 64 -5.28 -11.30 -11.78
CA ARG A 64 -5.11 -10.94 -10.36
C ARG A 64 -6.44 -10.54 -9.73
N TRP A 65 -7.24 -9.72 -10.42
CA TRP A 65 -8.55 -9.34 -9.93
C TRP A 65 -9.50 -10.55 -9.85
N ARG A 66 -9.43 -11.45 -10.83
CA ARG A 66 -10.24 -12.67 -10.84
C ARG A 66 -9.90 -13.61 -9.68
N GLU A 67 -8.62 -13.79 -9.40
CA GLU A 67 -8.13 -14.57 -8.26
C GLU A 67 -8.57 -13.97 -6.91
N SER A 68 -8.64 -12.66 -6.80
CA SER A 68 -9.06 -11.98 -5.57
C SER A 68 -10.55 -12.20 -5.22
N VAL A 69 -11.35 -12.70 -6.14
CA VAL A 69 -12.76 -13.03 -5.90
C VAL A 69 -12.93 -14.14 -4.86
N ILE A 70 -11.94 -15.01 -4.71
CA ILE A 70 -12.00 -16.19 -3.84
C ILE A 70 -11.73 -15.83 -2.37
N SER A 71 -11.09 -14.71 -2.09
CA SER A 71 -10.67 -14.29 -0.75
C SER A 71 -11.57 -13.21 -0.12
N GLY A 72 -12.75 -12.99 -0.70
CA GLY A 72 -13.67 -11.94 -0.25
C GLY A 72 -14.50 -12.35 0.97
N TYR A 73 -14.94 -11.37 1.68
CA TYR A 73 -15.88 -11.45 2.79
C TYR A 73 -17.28 -11.73 2.21
N ASP A 74 -17.80 -12.95 2.36
CA ASP A 74 -19.13 -13.39 1.88
C ASP A 74 -19.55 -12.84 0.48
N GLY A 75 -18.62 -12.83 -0.46
CA GLY A 75 -18.84 -12.32 -1.82
C GLY A 75 -18.53 -10.83 -2.03
N TYR A 76 -18.25 -10.04 -0.98
CA TYR A 76 -17.86 -8.65 -1.15
C TYR A 76 -16.35 -8.50 -1.40
N VAL A 77 -16.02 -7.71 -2.42
CA VAL A 77 -14.66 -7.28 -2.67
C VAL A 77 -14.39 -5.98 -1.89
N THR A 78 -13.39 -6.00 -1.04
CA THR A 78 -13.00 -4.84 -0.23
C THR A 78 -11.62 -4.33 -0.62
N THR A 79 -11.33 -3.09 -0.23
CA THR A 79 -9.99 -2.52 -0.33
C THR A 79 -9.02 -3.31 0.54
N ALA A 80 -7.83 -3.58 0.04
CA ALA A 80 -6.78 -4.20 0.83
C ALA A 80 -6.31 -3.25 1.94
N VAL A 81 -5.92 -3.81 3.07
CA VAL A 81 -5.35 -3.06 4.19
C VAL A 81 -3.87 -3.39 4.31
N GLY A 82 -3.05 -2.34 4.33
CA GLY A 82 -1.62 -2.44 4.59
C GLY A 82 -1.23 -1.64 5.83
N VAL A 83 -0.04 -1.90 6.33
CA VAL A 83 0.58 -1.19 7.44
C VAL A 83 1.93 -0.62 7.02
N GLY A 84 2.35 0.45 7.67
CA GLY A 84 3.67 1.04 7.47
C GLY A 84 4.25 1.55 8.78
N ALA A 85 5.55 1.35 8.98
CA ALA A 85 6.27 1.74 10.17
C ALA A 85 7.15 2.99 9.92
N ILE A 86 6.92 4.03 10.69
CA ILE A 86 7.82 5.17 10.84
C ILE A 86 8.59 4.94 12.14
N VAL A 87 9.89 4.69 12.01
CA VAL A 87 10.78 4.33 13.12
C VAL A 87 11.96 5.28 13.11
N PHE A 88 12.13 6.04 14.18
CA PHE A 88 13.32 6.88 14.39
C PHE A 88 14.26 6.24 15.42
N ASN A 89 15.55 6.42 15.21
CA ASN A 89 16.55 6.07 16.22
C ASN A 89 16.81 7.25 17.18
N ASP A 90 17.72 7.08 18.15
CA ASP A 90 18.09 8.09 19.14
C ASP A 90 18.81 9.33 18.56
N ARG A 91 19.12 9.31 17.25
CA ARG A 91 19.72 10.44 16.51
C ARG A 91 18.71 11.13 15.60
N ASP A 92 17.42 10.85 15.76
CA ASP A 92 16.33 11.35 14.92
C ASP A 92 16.48 10.98 13.43
N GLU A 93 17.12 9.86 13.14
CA GLU A 93 17.25 9.31 11.80
C GLU A 93 16.15 8.29 11.54
N LEU A 94 15.52 8.37 10.36
CA LEU A 94 14.42 7.50 9.94
C LEU A 94 14.92 6.17 9.37
N LEU A 95 14.32 5.07 9.79
CA LEU A 95 14.55 3.74 9.24
C LEU A 95 14.02 3.65 7.80
N MET A 96 14.92 3.30 6.90
CA MET A 96 14.61 3.08 5.49
C MET A 96 15.13 1.72 5.02
N MET A 97 14.46 1.11 4.07
CA MET A 97 14.89 -0.11 3.41
C MET A 97 14.87 0.04 1.89
N GLN A 98 15.81 -0.59 1.21
CA GLN A 98 15.82 -0.68 -0.24
C GLN A 98 15.09 -1.94 -0.69
N ARG A 99 13.98 -1.78 -1.37
CA ARG A 99 13.18 -2.89 -1.89
C ARG A 99 13.88 -3.58 -3.08
N PRO A 100 13.49 -4.81 -3.45
CA PRO A 100 14.03 -5.52 -4.62
C PRO A 100 13.94 -4.72 -5.92
N SER A 101 13.05 -3.75 -6.02
CA SER A 101 12.98 -2.78 -7.14
C SER A 101 14.13 -1.78 -7.18
N GLY A 102 15.03 -1.78 -6.20
CA GLY A 102 16.10 -0.80 -6.01
C GLY A 102 15.66 0.53 -5.40
N ARG A 103 14.37 0.71 -5.12
CA ARG A 103 13.80 1.93 -4.56
C ARG A 103 13.73 1.87 -3.03
N TRP A 104 13.95 3.00 -2.39
CA TRP A 104 13.92 3.14 -0.94
C TRP A 104 12.53 3.50 -0.43
N TRP A 105 12.15 2.88 0.68
CA TRP A 105 10.88 3.08 1.35
C TRP A 105 11.00 2.81 2.85
N TYR A 106 10.02 3.23 3.63
CA TYR A 106 9.87 2.75 5.01
C TYR A 106 9.31 1.32 5.02
N PRO A 107 9.49 0.53 6.10
CA PRO A 107 8.95 -0.83 6.20
C PRO A 107 7.43 -0.85 6.04
N THR A 108 6.92 -1.75 5.20
CA THR A 108 5.47 -1.88 4.95
C THR A 108 5.10 -3.30 4.56
N GLY A 109 3.89 -3.72 4.96
CA GLY A 109 3.33 -4.99 4.52
C GLY A 109 1.81 -5.00 4.46
N PHE A 110 1.24 -6.12 4.08
CA PHE A 110 -0.20 -6.34 4.14
C PHE A 110 -0.61 -6.86 5.52
N CYS A 111 -1.85 -6.56 5.92
CA CYS A 111 -2.39 -7.11 7.15
C CYS A 111 -2.77 -8.58 6.98
N ASP A 112 -2.20 -9.44 7.82
CA ASP A 112 -2.58 -10.84 7.94
C ASP A 112 -3.88 -10.99 8.74
N VAL A 113 -4.68 -11.96 8.34
CA VAL A 113 -5.90 -12.33 9.07
C VAL A 113 -5.53 -12.88 10.45
N GLY A 114 -6.22 -12.43 11.47
CA GLY A 114 -6.02 -12.87 12.85
C GLY A 114 -5.04 -12.02 13.66
N LEU A 115 -4.39 -11.04 13.03
CA LEU A 115 -3.54 -10.06 13.72
C LEU A 115 -4.18 -8.66 13.64
N SER A 116 -4.01 -7.89 14.71
CA SER A 116 -4.35 -6.46 14.68
C SER A 116 -3.37 -5.69 13.77
N PRO A 117 -3.73 -4.48 13.31
CA PRO A 117 -2.80 -3.65 12.53
C PRO A 117 -1.49 -3.35 13.26
N ALA A 118 -1.54 -3.20 14.58
CA ALA A 118 -0.35 -2.97 15.40
C ALA A 118 0.56 -4.21 15.46
N GLU A 119 -0.01 -5.40 15.57
CA GLU A 119 0.76 -6.65 15.51
C GLU A 119 1.36 -6.87 14.13
N ASN A 120 0.59 -6.55 13.06
CA ASN A 120 1.09 -6.66 11.69
C ASN A 120 2.29 -5.74 11.44
N VAL A 121 2.24 -4.47 11.80
CA VAL A 121 3.36 -3.54 11.55
C VAL A 121 4.61 -3.96 12.33
N ALA A 122 4.48 -4.44 13.56
CA ALA A 122 5.61 -4.95 14.35
C ALA A 122 6.18 -6.24 13.73
N LYS A 123 5.32 -7.12 13.23
CA LYS A 123 5.70 -8.34 12.50
C LYS A 123 6.49 -8.01 11.25
N GLU A 124 6.00 -7.10 10.39
CA GLU A 124 6.68 -6.70 9.15
C GLU A 124 8.08 -6.14 9.41
N VAL A 125 8.23 -5.22 10.38
CA VAL A 125 9.56 -4.68 10.73
C VAL A 125 10.52 -5.78 11.18
N ARG A 126 10.04 -6.75 11.95
CA ARG A 126 10.85 -7.87 12.39
C ARG A 126 11.24 -8.81 11.24
N GLU A 127 10.31 -9.13 10.35
CA GLU A 127 10.53 -10.06 9.23
C GLU A 127 11.38 -9.44 8.13
N GLU A 128 11.12 -8.19 7.77
CA GLU A 128 11.88 -7.46 6.75
C GLU A 128 13.28 -7.06 7.23
N LEU A 129 13.43 -6.67 8.52
CA LEU A 129 14.61 -5.94 9.00
C LEU A 129 15.23 -6.46 10.31
N GLY A 130 14.66 -7.46 10.98
CA GLY A 130 15.19 -8.06 12.22
C GLY A 130 14.99 -7.21 13.47
N LEU A 131 14.46 -6.00 13.37
CA LEU A 131 14.22 -5.13 14.54
C LEU A 131 12.94 -5.51 15.27
N ILE A 132 12.99 -5.42 16.59
CA ILE A 132 11.81 -5.54 17.46
C ILE A 132 11.32 -4.14 17.76
N VAL A 133 10.12 -3.83 17.32
CA VAL A 133 9.50 -2.52 17.52
C VAL A 133 8.16 -2.63 18.23
N ARG A 134 7.80 -1.57 18.94
CA ARG A 134 6.49 -1.38 19.53
C ARG A 134 5.78 -0.20 18.86
N PRO A 135 4.63 -0.44 18.21
CA PRO A 135 3.78 0.64 17.70
C PRO A 135 3.30 1.51 18.87
N THR A 136 3.53 2.81 18.78
CA THR A 136 3.23 3.78 19.85
C THR A 136 2.04 4.64 19.53
N ARG A 137 1.83 4.93 18.22
CA ARG A 137 0.80 5.85 17.77
C ARG A 137 0.42 5.58 16.32
N LEU A 138 -0.89 5.68 15.99
CA LEU A 138 -1.35 5.76 14.60
C LEU A 138 -1.12 7.18 14.09
N LEU A 139 -0.30 7.33 13.06
CA LEU A 139 -0.04 8.61 12.40
C LEU A 139 -1.15 8.96 11.42
N GLY A 140 -1.73 7.95 10.76
CA GLY A 140 -2.87 8.18 9.88
C GLY A 140 -3.19 7.01 8.98
N ILE A 141 -4.22 7.24 8.16
CA ILE A 141 -4.68 6.33 7.10
C ILE A 141 -4.47 7.04 5.77
N VAL A 142 -3.68 6.43 4.88
CA VAL A 142 -3.37 6.94 3.55
C VAL A 142 -4.08 6.11 2.50
N ASP A 143 -4.84 6.76 1.64
CA ASP A 143 -5.52 6.15 0.49
C ASP A 143 -4.58 6.14 -0.72
N SER A 144 -4.23 4.95 -1.23
CA SER A 144 -3.36 4.80 -2.39
C SER A 144 -3.95 5.40 -3.68
N LEU A 145 -5.26 5.56 -3.79
CA LEU A 145 -5.91 6.22 -4.93
C LEU A 145 -5.81 7.75 -4.90
N LYS A 146 -5.29 8.34 -3.82
CA LYS A 146 -4.95 9.77 -3.77
C LYS A 146 -3.53 10.05 -4.31
N ILE A 147 -2.81 9.01 -4.74
CA ILE A 147 -1.50 9.10 -5.36
C ILE A 147 -1.69 9.08 -6.88
N PRO A 148 -1.05 9.98 -7.66
CA PRO A 148 -1.27 10.12 -9.11
C PRO A 148 -0.60 9.01 -9.95
N VAL A 149 -0.59 7.78 -9.46
CA VAL A 149 -0.12 6.60 -10.18
C VAL A 149 -1.14 5.49 -9.97
N PRO A 150 -1.64 4.84 -11.03
CA PRO A 150 -2.55 3.72 -10.89
C PRO A 150 -1.87 2.60 -10.11
N THR A 151 -2.34 2.37 -8.89
CA THR A 151 -1.88 1.29 -8.02
C THR A 151 -3.07 0.49 -7.54
N ARG A 152 -2.81 -0.69 -6.99
CA ARG A 152 -3.85 -1.43 -6.29
C ARG A 152 -4.43 -0.57 -5.17
N HIS A 153 -5.77 -0.53 -5.04
CA HIS A 153 -6.43 0.21 -3.98
C HIS A 153 -6.08 -0.39 -2.61
N ILE A 154 -5.40 0.40 -1.78
CA ILE A 154 -4.92 0.00 -0.46
C ILE A 154 -5.17 1.16 0.51
N TYR A 155 -5.72 0.86 1.67
CA TYR A 155 -5.65 1.75 2.82
C TYR A 155 -4.41 1.38 3.64
N SER A 156 -3.44 2.29 3.72
CA SER A 156 -2.22 2.11 4.49
C SER A 156 -2.34 2.79 5.84
N LEU A 157 -2.29 1.99 6.91
CA LEU A 157 -2.26 2.47 8.28
C LEU A 157 -0.80 2.74 8.66
N LEU A 158 -0.45 4.00 8.83
CA LEU A 158 0.92 4.42 9.13
C LEU A 158 1.09 4.58 10.64
N PHE A 159 2.02 3.82 11.21
CA PHE A 159 2.32 3.83 12.65
C PHE A 159 3.69 4.44 12.92
N GLU A 160 3.77 5.22 13.99
CA GLU A 160 5.03 5.49 14.65
C GLU A 160 5.36 4.30 15.58
N CYS A 161 6.63 3.86 15.52
CA CYS A 161 7.09 2.74 16.32
C CYS A 161 8.39 3.07 17.05
N SER A 162 8.50 2.67 18.30
CA SER A 162 9.75 2.71 19.08
C SER A 162 10.52 1.41 18.94
N ILE A 163 11.85 1.50 18.89
CA ILE A 163 12.73 0.31 18.90
C ILE A 163 12.78 -0.23 20.33
N GLU A 164 12.51 -1.52 20.50
CA GLU A 164 12.64 -2.23 21.79
C GLU A 164 13.81 -3.22 21.81
N GLY A 165 14.36 -3.56 20.63
CA GLY A 165 15.47 -4.50 20.53
C GLY A 165 15.68 -5.02 19.11
N GLY A 166 16.38 -6.16 19.02
CA GLY A 166 16.78 -6.75 17.74
C GLY A 166 18.02 -6.10 17.17
N GLU A 167 18.49 -6.63 16.06
CA GLU A 167 19.60 -6.06 15.28
C GLU A 167 19.12 -5.81 13.85
N LEU A 168 19.57 -4.71 13.25
CA LEU A 168 19.22 -4.38 11.88
C LEU A 168 19.84 -5.42 10.92
N ALA A 169 19.02 -6.35 10.47
CA ALA A 169 19.40 -7.48 9.62
C ALA A 169 18.38 -7.60 8.47
N PRO A 170 18.57 -6.90 7.34
CA PRO A 170 17.65 -6.95 6.22
C PRO A 170 17.47 -8.37 5.68
N ASN A 171 16.21 -8.80 5.50
CA ASN A 171 15.88 -10.05 4.83
C ASN A 171 16.17 -9.89 3.33
N PRO A 172 17.12 -10.63 2.73
CA PRO A 172 17.53 -10.41 1.34
C PRO A 172 16.46 -10.72 0.29
N LEU A 173 15.35 -11.38 0.66
CA LEU A 173 14.21 -11.60 -0.21
C LEU A 173 13.32 -10.34 -0.34
N GLU A 174 13.35 -9.45 0.66
CA GLU A 174 12.44 -8.30 0.77
C GLU A 174 13.17 -6.96 0.83
N ALA A 175 14.41 -6.95 1.35
CA ALA A 175 15.23 -5.76 1.52
C ALA A 175 16.67 -5.99 1.05
N LEU A 176 17.09 -5.27 0.00
CA LEU A 176 18.47 -5.32 -0.51
C LEU A 176 19.44 -4.61 0.44
N ALA A 177 18.97 -3.60 1.16
CA ALA A 177 19.71 -2.83 2.15
C ALA A 177 18.73 -2.17 3.12
N ALA A 178 19.21 -1.81 4.31
CA ALA A 178 18.47 -0.96 5.24
C ALA A 178 19.44 -0.12 6.07
N GLY A 179 18.92 0.98 6.61
CA GLY A 179 19.68 1.89 7.45
C GLY A 179 18.83 3.02 7.99
N PHE A 180 19.43 3.80 8.87
CA PHE A 180 18.82 5.01 9.43
C PHE A 180 19.40 6.24 8.73
N TYR A 181 18.53 7.17 8.34
CA TYR A 181 18.89 8.34 7.55
C TYR A 181 18.19 9.60 8.06
N PRO A 182 18.87 10.75 8.11
CA PRO A 182 18.21 12.03 8.37
C PRO A 182 17.13 12.31 7.33
N LEU A 183 16.01 12.92 7.73
CA LEU A 183 14.91 13.24 6.79
C LEU A 183 15.33 14.14 5.62
N GLU A 184 16.38 14.95 5.82
CA GLU A 184 16.97 15.86 4.82
C GLU A 184 17.92 15.15 3.84
N ALA A 185 18.34 13.92 4.16
CA ALA A 185 19.32 13.15 3.40
C ALA A 185 18.87 11.70 3.19
N LEU A 186 17.59 11.50 2.86
CA LEU A 186 17.06 10.18 2.54
C LEU A 186 17.73 9.61 1.29
N PRO A 187 17.97 8.29 1.25
CA PRO A 187 18.59 7.65 0.11
C PRO A 187 17.67 7.65 -1.11
N GLU A 188 18.25 7.74 -2.30
CA GLU A 188 17.52 7.77 -3.58
C GLU A 188 17.81 6.50 -4.42
N PRO A 189 16.93 6.10 -5.35
CA PRO A 189 15.63 6.71 -5.63
C PRO A 189 14.56 6.26 -4.61
N LEU A 190 13.69 7.18 -4.21
CA LEU A 190 12.55 6.85 -3.37
C LEU A 190 11.47 6.10 -4.16
N HIS A 191 10.71 5.26 -3.46
CA HIS A 191 9.53 4.62 -4.02
C HIS A 191 8.35 5.60 -4.07
N GLY A 192 7.60 5.56 -5.19
CA GLY A 192 6.43 6.42 -5.38
C GLY A 192 6.75 7.89 -5.66
N LEU A 193 5.76 8.61 -6.12
CA LEU A 193 5.83 10.05 -6.42
C LEU A 193 5.35 10.90 -5.24
N ASP A 194 4.52 10.35 -4.37
CA ASP A 194 3.98 11.05 -3.21
C ASP A 194 4.92 10.93 -2.01
N LYS A 195 5.41 12.08 -1.58
CA LYS A 195 6.26 12.21 -0.38
C LYS A 195 5.44 12.60 0.87
N LYS A 196 4.12 12.40 0.84
CA LYS A 196 3.20 12.73 1.95
C LYS A 196 3.64 12.10 3.27
N TRP A 197 4.10 10.86 3.24
CA TRP A 197 4.59 10.14 4.41
C TRP A 197 5.82 10.80 5.06
N ILE A 198 6.72 11.43 4.27
CA ILE A 198 7.87 12.18 4.80
C ILE A 198 7.38 13.39 5.60
N ARG A 199 6.40 14.10 5.05
CA ARG A 199 5.77 15.21 5.74
C ARG A 199 5.10 14.75 7.03
N LEU A 200 4.34 13.65 6.99
CA LEU A 200 3.70 13.08 8.18
C LEU A 200 4.75 12.66 9.22
N ALA A 201 5.81 11.96 8.81
CA ALA A 201 6.91 11.59 9.71
C ALA A 201 7.50 12.84 10.40
N ARG A 202 7.74 13.93 9.67
CA ARG A 202 8.22 15.21 10.22
C ARG A 202 7.22 15.83 11.19
N GLU A 203 5.96 16.00 10.76
CA GLU A 203 4.91 16.64 11.55
C GLU A 203 4.71 15.92 12.89
N PHE A 204 4.70 14.60 12.88
CA PHE A 204 4.47 13.81 14.10
C PHE A 204 5.70 13.72 15.00
N HIS A 205 6.88 13.53 14.44
CA HIS A 205 8.08 13.34 15.24
C HIS A 205 8.67 14.67 15.77
N PHE A 206 8.79 15.68 14.90
CA PHE A 206 9.44 16.93 15.26
C PHE A 206 8.46 18.06 15.64
N GLU A 207 7.30 18.13 15.00
CA GLU A 207 6.33 19.21 15.18
C GLU A 207 5.21 18.84 16.16
N GLN A 208 5.29 17.65 16.76
CA GLN A 208 4.37 17.14 17.79
C GLN A 208 2.89 17.15 17.39
N ARG A 209 2.59 16.91 16.13
CA ARG A 209 1.21 16.72 15.70
C ARG A 209 0.58 15.55 16.49
N SER A 210 -0.60 15.76 17.05
CA SER A 210 -1.32 14.74 17.84
C SER A 210 -2.45 14.08 17.08
N GLU A 211 -3.08 14.77 16.15
CA GLU A 211 -4.24 14.30 15.42
C GLU A 211 -3.83 13.41 14.24
N ALA A 212 -4.39 12.21 14.18
CA ALA A 212 -4.14 11.29 13.08
C ALA A 212 -4.53 11.92 11.73
N PHE A 213 -3.75 11.63 10.70
CA PHE A 213 -4.01 12.06 9.33
C PHE A 213 -5.03 11.12 8.68
N PHE A 214 -5.89 11.66 7.84
CA PHE A 214 -6.65 10.91 6.84
C PHE A 214 -6.79 11.77 5.58
N ASP A 215 -6.91 11.12 4.43
CA ASP A 215 -7.13 11.82 3.18
C ASP A 215 -8.53 12.45 3.17
N PRO A 216 -8.65 13.76 2.86
CA PRO A 216 -9.94 14.42 2.82
C PRO A 216 -10.79 13.96 1.62
N LEU A 217 -12.09 14.25 1.69
CA LEU A 217 -13.05 14.01 0.60
C LEU A 217 -12.68 14.75 -0.69
#